data_a77501745549d967e611c1c7d10749ec
#
_entry.id   a77501745549d967e611c1c7d10749ec
#
_cell.length_a   1.000
_cell.length_b   1.000
_cell.length_c   1.000
_cell.angle_alpha   90.00
_cell.angle_beta   90.00
_cell.angle_gamma   90.00
#
_symmetry.space_group_name_H-M   'P 1'
#
loop_
_entity.id
_entity.type
_entity.pdbx_description
1 polymer ?
#
loop_
_entity_poly.entity_id
_entity_poly.type
_entity_poly.pdbx_seq_one_letter_code
_entity_poly.pdbx_strand_id
1 'polypeptide(L)'
;MNFLKIALSNQLKNNDFNSWQTTNLNDETQASELAAIVVTETDKSSLKTAQDLQKKSGLGIPIIKVSHETISNNEKNQIIDVANQYTAEMVPGFLTGLVNFAEDHPVSFTTPGHHNGLYYEKHPAGVVFNRFFGKNLMFADTSDTVPELGDTMTHEGTPLTAEQKAAETYHADKVYFCTNGTTSANSICANALLTKDDLVLFDRNNHKSLYNSALVMTGAKPVYIPTDRNALGLIGEMDPNFLSEEKIRTEIDKVDPEKAKAKRPFRLAIIQSETYDGLFYDAKWMIDKIGKLCDYILFDCAWGGFEQFVPIMNHLSPLNLDFRPEDPGILVTQSLHKQQAGMGQASQILKKDAHIKGQKRYVDHKHFNHAYLKFVTSSYSYPLYASLTVNSYLTSGEGNKKWWDQILRLGIEWRKGLIRKSKLFKPLVIDNFENISTDELATNEKYRNLDSTNLWHGFSKIASGQAMIDPLKITVVTPGIDVKNAKYEETGIPGPVVAEFLMEKRII
;
A
#
# COMPACT_ATOMS: atom_id res chain seq x y z
N MET A 1 22.09 12.95 12.79
CA MET A 1 21.34 14.26 12.80
C MET A 1 19.91 14.03 13.30
N ASN A 2 19.45 14.81 14.28
CA ASN A 2 18.07 14.69 14.77
C ASN A 2 17.16 15.59 13.91
N PHE A 3 16.40 15.00 13.00
CA PHE A 3 15.38 15.72 12.21
C PHE A 3 14.13 16.04 13.02
N LEU A 4 13.90 15.31 14.12
CA LEU A 4 12.80 15.57 15.04
C LEU A 4 13.22 16.59 16.12
N LYS A 5 12.23 17.17 16.80
CA LYS A 5 12.40 18.26 17.76
C LYS A 5 11.81 17.89 19.11
N ILE A 6 12.26 18.55 20.17
CA ILE A 6 11.63 18.55 21.49
C ILE A 6 10.80 19.84 21.59
N ALA A 7 9.49 19.71 21.78
CA ALA A 7 8.62 20.87 22.01
C ALA A 7 8.60 21.26 23.47
N LEU A 8 8.73 22.55 23.76
CA LEU A 8 8.78 23.10 25.11
C LEU A 8 7.56 24.02 25.37
N SER A 9 6.95 23.92 26.54
CA SER A 9 5.96 24.91 26.95
C SER A 9 6.59 26.28 27.13
N ASN A 10 5.81 27.33 26.94
CA ASN A 10 6.28 28.73 27.00
C ASN A 10 6.85 29.16 28.37
N GLN A 11 6.58 28.41 29.44
CA GLN A 11 7.14 28.66 30.77
C GLN A 11 8.58 28.17 30.92
N LEU A 12 9.02 27.25 30.07
CA LEU A 12 10.36 26.68 30.11
C LEU A 12 11.35 27.64 29.47
N LYS A 13 12.37 28.05 30.25
CA LYS A 13 13.46 28.90 29.78
C LYS A 13 14.41 28.08 28.92
N ASN A 14 15.07 28.76 27.98
CA ASN A 14 15.98 28.22 26.99
C ASN A 14 16.85 27.09 27.54
N ASN A 15 16.50 25.85 27.20
CA ASN A 15 17.22 24.65 27.64
C ASN A 15 17.94 24.04 26.46
N ASP A 16 19.24 23.84 26.60
CA ASP A 16 20.06 23.10 25.66
C ASP A 16 19.88 21.59 25.91
N PHE A 17 19.51 20.86 24.87
CA PHE A 17 19.36 19.41 24.88
C PHE A 17 20.41 18.73 23.99
N ASN A 18 21.65 19.20 24.03
CA ASN A 18 22.75 18.69 23.21
C ASN A 18 22.43 18.79 21.70
N SER A 19 22.36 17.63 21.03
CA SER A 19 22.09 17.56 19.57
C SER A 19 20.62 17.74 19.18
N TRP A 20 19.70 17.87 20.14
CA TRP A 20 18.28 18.02 19.86
C TRP A 20 17.89 19.47 19.60
N GLN A 21 17.19 19.71 18.48
CA GLN A 21 16.55 20.99 18.25
C GLN A 21 15.31 21.14 19.12
N THR A 22 15.04 22.36 19.58
CA THR A 22 13.83 22.67 20.36
C THR A 22 12.88 23.57 19.58
N THR A 23 11.59 23.48 19.88
CA THR A 23 10.54 24.37 19.36
C THR A 23 9.56 24.75 20.46
N ASN A 24 8.88 25.89 20.33
CA ASN A 24 7.83 26.25 21.26
C ASN A 24 6.54 25.48 20.98
N LEU A 25 5.91 24.97 22.03
CA LEU A 25 4.62 24.30 21.92
C LEU A 25 3.50 25.36 21.72
N ASN A 26 2.83 25.33 20.58
CA ASN A 26 1.71 26.20 20.23
C ASN A 26 0.74 25.47 19.30
N ASP A 27 -0.34 26.15 18.89
CA ASP A 27 -1.39 25.60 18.04
C ASP A 27 -0.93 25.27 16.60
N GLU A 28 0.21 25.84 16.16
CA GLU A 28 0.82 25.59 14.84
C GLU A 28 1.83 24.43 14.87
N THR A 29 2.13 23.89 16.06
CA THR A 29 3.10 22.82 16.23
C THR A 29 2.65 21.55 15.48
N GLN A 30 3.51 21.01 14.62
CA GLN A 30 3.24 19.79 13.89
C GLN A 30 3.69 18.56 14.68
N ALA A 31 2.74 17.70 15.03
CA ALA A 31 2.98 16.48 15.81
C ALA A 31 4.04 15.55 15.18
N SER A 32 4.06 15.43 13.85
CA SER A 32 4.99 14.57 13.12
C SER A 32 6.45 15.02 13.16
N GLU A 33 6.73 16.26 13.61
CA GLU A 33 8.08 16.77 13.77
C GLU A 33 8.66 16.57 15.20
N LEU A 34 7.88 15.96 16.11
CA LEU A 34 8.23 15.90 17.52
C LEU A 34 8.72 14.51 17.95
N ALA A 35 9.78 14.51 18.78
CA ALA A 35 10.25 13.34 19.52
C ALA A 35 9.77 13.34 20.99
N ALA A 36 9.50 14.51 21.56
CA ALA A 36 8.94 14.67 22.91
C ALA A 36 8.28 16.05 23.08
N ILE A 37 7.37 16.14 24.04
CA ILE A 37 6.79 17.40 24.49
C ILE A 37 7.08 17.55 25.98
N VAL A 38 7.66 18.69 26.38
CA VAL A 38 7.99 18.98 27.79
C VAL A 38 7.14 20.15 28.30
N VAL A 39 6.43 19.93 29.38
CA VAL A 39 5.56 20.93 30.01
C VAL A 39 5.85 21.04 31.51
N THR A 40 5.66 22.21 32.12
CA THR A 40 5.70 22.30 33.58
C THR A 40 4.42 21.71 34.19
N GLU A 41 4.51 21.12 35.38
CA GLU A 41 3.34 20.54 36.09
C GLU A 41 2.25 21.58 36.35
N THR A 42 2.61 22.85 36.44
CA THR A 42 1.70 23.97 36.71
C THR A 42 1.05 24.52 35.44
N ASP A 43 1.62 24.28 34.26
CA ASP A 43 1.13 24.79 32.97
C ASP A 43 0.01 23.90 32.39
N LYS A 44 -1.18 24.05 32.95
CA LYS A 44 -2.38 23.30 32.50
C LYS A 44 -2.75 23.61 31.04
N SER A 45 -2.45 24.81 30.54
CA SER A 45 -2.77 25.22 29.17
C SER A 45 -1.91 24.46 28.18
N SER A 46 -0.57 24.48 28.35
CA SER A 46 0.33 23.73 27.49
C SER A 46 0.14 22.21 27.60
N LEU A 47 -0.22 21.70 28.79
CA LEU A 47 -0.56 20.29 28.94
C LEU A 47 -1.80 19.91 28.10
N LYS A 48 -2.82 20.76 28.10
CA LYS A 48 -4.02 20.54 27.27
C LYS A 48 -3.65 20.58 25.78
N THR A 49 -2.89 21.58 25.34
CA THR A 49 -2.42 21.67 23.94
C THR A 49 -1.64 20.42 23.53
N ALA A 50 -0.75 19.92 24.39
CA ALA A 50 -0.02 18.67 24.13
C ALA A 50 -0.92 17.44 23.97
N GLN A 51 -1.92 17.31 24.86
CA GLN A 51 -2.89 16.21 24.82
C GLN A 51 -3.81 16.30 23.58
N ASP A 52 -4.25 17.50 23.23
CA ASP A 52 -5.06 17.74 22.03
C ASP A 52 -4.27 17.43 20.76
N LEU A 53 -2.99 17.82 20.71
CA LEU A 53 -2.08 17.49 19.60
C LEU A 53 -1.90 15.97 19.45
N GLN A 54 -1.63 15.25 20.53
CA GLN A 54 -1.51 13.81 20.58
C GLN A 54 -2.80 13.10 20.13
N LYS A 55 -3.94 13.56 20.66
CA LYS A 55 -5.26 13.04 20.28
C LYS A 55 -5.59 13.29 18.81
N LYS A 56 -5.32 14.50 18.31
CA LYS A 56 -5.60 14.89 16.91
C LYS A 56 -4.73 14.11 15.92
N SER A 57 -3.44 13.99 16.19
CA SER A 57 -2.49 13.29 15.29
C SER A 57 -2.62 11.76 15.35
N GLY A 58 -3.01 11.20 16.49
CA GLY A 58 -2.96 9.74 16.73
C GLY A 58 -1.55 9.20 16.95
N LEU A 59 -0.56 10.09 17.09
CA LEU A 59 0.82 9.75 17.44
C LEU A 59 1.00 9.71 18.96
N GLY A 60 1.66 8.68 19.47
CA GLY A 60 1.93 8.50 20.89
C GLY A 60 3.11 9.32 21.41
N ILE A 61 3.23 10.61 21.01
CA ILE A 61 4.37 11.47 21.38
C ILE A 61 4.45 11.56 22.90
N PRO A 62 5.59 11.26 23.53
CA PRO A 62 5.72 11.32 24.98
C PRO A 62 5.55 12.76 25.50
N ILE A 63 4.71 12.93 26.54
CA ILE A 63 4.51 14.20 27.24
C ILE A 63 5.17 14.08 28.61
N ILE A 64 6.25 14.85 28.80
CA ILE A 64 7.07 14.84 30.02
C ILE A 64 6.73 16.06 30.86
N LYS A 65 6.44 15.84 32.15
CA LYS A 65 6.16 16.90 33.11
C LYS A 65 7.39 17.17 33.96
N VAL A 66 7.75 18.43 34.10
CA VAL A 66 8.83 18.89 34.96
C VAL A 66 8.30 19.84 36.03
N SER A 67 8.90 19.80 37.22
CA SER A 67 8.38 20.56 38.39
C SER A 67 8.76 22.05 38.37
N HIS A 68 9.82 22.42 37.63
CA HIS A 68 10.38 23.77 37.60
C HIS A 68 10.56 24.32 36.19
N GLU A 69 10.57 25.66 36.04
CA GLU A 69 10.83 26.33 34.77
C GLU A 69 12.26 26.11 34.24
N THR A 70 13.21 25.78 35.15
CA THR A 70 14.59 25.44 34.82
C THR A 70 14.80 23.95 34.98
N ILE A 71 15.10 23.27 33.86
CA ILE A 71 15.30 21.83 33.81
C ILE A 71 16.70 21.47 34.34
N SER A 72 16.76 20.58 35.29
CA SER A 72 18.03 20.05 35.83
C SER A 72 18.74 19.15 34.81
N ASN A 73 20.05 18.92 34.96
CA ASN A 73 20.82 18.04 34.08
C ASN A 73 20.27 16.59 34.08
N ASN A 74 19.79 16.12 35.22
CA ASN A 74 19.19 14.78 35.30
C ASN A 74 17.88 14.67 34.52
N GLU A 75 16.99 15.67 34.64
CA GLU A 75 15.76 15.74 33.85
C GLU A 75 16.07 15.86 32.36
N LYS A 76 17.10 16.66 31.98
CA LYS A 76 17.53 16.74 30.56
C LYS A 76 17.92 15.38 30.00
N ASN A 77 18.72 14.61 30.71
CA ASN A 77 19.13 13.27 30.31
C ASN A 77 17.90 12.35 30.14
N GLN A 78 16.97 12.39 31.10
CA GLN A 78 15.71 11.62 31.00
C GLN A 78 14.87 12.02 29.80
N ILE A 79 14.77 13.32 29.50
CA ILE A 79 14.03 13.81 28.32
C ILE A 79 14.70 13.33 27.03
N ILE A 80 16.03 13.40 26.96
CA ILE A 80 16.81 12.92 25.83
C ILE A 80 16.62 11.42 25.65
N ASP A 81 16.67 10.63 26.71
CA ASP A 81 16.47 9.18 26.64
C ASP A 81 15.07 8.82 26.12
N VAL A 82 14.04 9.49 26.61
CA VAL A 82 12.66 9.30 26.16
C VAL A 82 12.50 9.72 24.69
N ALA A 83 13.10 10.83 24.27
CA ALA A 83 13.06 11.27 22.87
C ALA A 83 13.79 10.30 21.94
N ASN A 84 14.94 9.76 22.38
CA ASN A 84 15.69 8.74 21.64
C ASN A 84 14.88 7.45 21.52
N GLN A 85 14.27 6.99 22.61
CA GLN A 85 13.43 5.78 22.59
C GLN A 85 12.26 5.94 21.64
N TYR A 86 11.50 7.03 21.75
CA TYR A 86 10.38 7.31 20.84
C TYR A 86 10.83 7.35 19.38
N THR A 87 11.97 8.01 19.10
CA THR A 87 12.51 8.06 17.73
C THR A 87 12.88 6.68 17.23
N ALA A 88 13.49 5.84 18.03
CA ALA A 88 13.84 4.46 17.66
C ALA A 88 12.59 3.60 17.41
N GLU A 89 11.47 3.87 18.11
CA GLU A 89 10.19 3.20 17.89
C GLU A 89 9.45 3.68 16.64
N MET A 90 9.63 4.96 16.25
CA MET A 90 8.87 5.61 15.18
C MET A 90 9.62 5.72 13.85
N VAL A 91 10.94 5.50 13.84
CA VAL A 91 11.77 5.60 12.63
C VAL A 91 12.39 4.24 12.31
N PRO A 92 12.27 3.75 11.05
CA PRO A 92 12.83 2.46 10.67
C PRO A 92 14.34 2.38 10.91
N GLY A 93 14.83 1.28 11.50
CA GLY A 93 16.26 1.08 11.73
C GLY A 93 17.09 1.10 10.45
N PHE A 94 16.55 0.60 9.34
CA PHE A 94 17.20 0.71 8.03
C PHE A 94 17.40 2.16 7.59
N LEU A 95 16.37 3.02 7.74
CA LEU A 95 16.50 4.45 7.41
C LEU A 95 17.49 5.14 8.32
N THR A 96 17.45 4.86 9.63
CA THR A 96 18.41 5.44 10.58
C THR A 96 19.85 5.05 10.24
N GLY A 97 20.09 3.77 9.92
CA GLY A 97 21.41 3.29 9.47
C GLY A 97 21.87 3.99 8.19
N LEU A 98 20.98 4.11 7.20
CA LEU A 98 21.29 4.78 5.93
C LEU A 98 21.61 6.27 6.10
N VAL A 99 20.86 6.97 6.96
CA VAL A 99 21.12 8.38 7.28
C VAL A 99 22.48 8.55 7.96
N ASN A 100 22.77 7.75 8.97
CA ASN A 100 24.06 7.80 9.68
C ASN A 100 25.23 7.53 8.71
N PHE A 101 25.13 6.47 7.90
CA PHE A 101 26.11 6.15 6.87
C PHE A 101 26.35 7.32 5.90
N ALA A 102 25.28 7.95 5.42
CA ALA A 102 25.40 9.09 4.51
C ALA A 102 26.03 10.33 5.17
N GLU A 103 25.78 10.54 6.47
CA GLU A 103 26.34 11.67 7.25
C GLU A 103 27.82 11.50 7.60
N ASP A 104 28.28 10.27 7.75
CA ASP A 104 29.70 9.97 7.96
C ASP A 104 30.56 10.30 6.74
N HIS A 105 29.95 10.62 5.61
CA HIS A 105 30.62 10.96 4.36
C HIS A 105 31.71 9.93 3.98
N PRO A 106 31.41 8.66 3.88
CA PRO A 106 32.40 7.62 3.62
C PRO A 106 33.06 7.82 2.26
N VAL A 107 34.33 7.48 2.16
CA VAL A 107 35.05 7.46 0.89
C VAL A 107 34.76 6.13 0.20
N SER A 108 34.06 6.18 -0.93
CA SER A 108 33.64 4.98 -1.66
C SER A 108 34.72 4.48 -2.65
N PHE A 109 35.17 3.22 -2.44
CA PHE A 109 35.98 2.44 -3.38
C PHE A 109 35.21 1.28 -4.01
N THR A 110 33.88 1.26 -3.81
CA THR A 110 32.96 0.22 -4.30
C THR A 110 31.91 0.82 -5.26
N THR A 111 30.93 0.02 -5.64
CA THR A 111 29.74 0.48 -6.38
C THR A 111 28.83 1.32 -5.46
N PRO A 112 28.02 2.24 -6.02
CA PRO A 112 27.91 2.63 -7.43
C PRO A 112 29.07 3.48 -7.95
N GLY A 113 29.37 3.37 -9.25
CA GLY A 113 30.52 4.00 -9.90
C GLY A 113 30.52 5.53 -9.97
N HIS A 114 29.48 6.22 -9.45
CA HIS A 114 29.48 7.67 -9.30
C HIS A 114 30.27 8.13 -8.06
N HIS A 115 30.68 7.23 -7.18
CA HIS A 115 31.49 7.51 -5.99
C HIS A 115 30.99 8.71 -5.19
N ASN A 116 29.80 8.58 -4.58
CA ASN A 116 29.14 9.63 -3.81
C ASN A 116 28.93 10.94 -4.61
N GLY A 117 28.74 10.83 -5.92
CA GLY A 117 28.49 11.96 -6.81
C GLY A 117 29.74 12.57 -7.45
N LEU A 118 30.96 12.16 -7.08
CA LEU A 118 32.21 12.75 -7.59
C LEU A 118 32.33 12.65 -9.13
N TYR A 119 31.87 11.54 -9.72
CA TYR A 119 31.92 11.37 -11.17
C TYR A 119 31.02 12.35 -11.93
N TYR A 120 29.91 12.76 -11.33
CA TYR A 120 29.02 13.74 -11.93
C TYR A 120 29.64 15.15 -12.08
N GLU A 121 30.61 15.49 -11.24
CA GLU A 121 31.32 16.78 -11.33
C GLU A 121 32.20 16.93 -12.59
N LYS A 122 32.38 15.88 -13.38
CA LYS A 122 33.24 15.86 -14.58
C LYS A 122 32.55 16.41 -15.85
N HIS A 123 31.22 16.62 -15.82
CA HIS A 123 30.50 17.06 -17.00
C HIS A 123 29.28 17.93 -16.60
N PRO A 124 28.92 18.98 -17.40
CA PRO A 124 27.78 19.86 -17.08
C PRO A 124 26.47 19.10 -16.79
N ALA A 125 26.15 18.04 -17.56
CA ALA A 125 24.97 17.23 -17.33
C ALA A 125 24.99 16.57 -15.94
N GLY A 126 26.17 16.08 -15.51
CA GLY A 126 26.35 15.50 -14.18
C GLY A 126 26.23 16.54 -13.07
N VAL A 127 26.78 17.74 -13.26
CA VAL A 127 26.66 18.84 -12.30
C VAL A 127 25.18 19.23 -12.09
N VAL A 128 24.40 19.33 -13.17
CA VAL A 128 22.96 19.62 -13.08
C VAL A 128 22.24 18.51 -12.31
N PHE A 129 22.51 17.25 -12.64
CA PHE A 129 21.92 16.10 -11.97
C PHE A 129 22.25 16.07 -10.45
N ASN A 130 23.54 16.20 -10.11
CA ASN A 130 24.01 16.16 -8.72
C ASN A 130 23.42 17.31 -7.88
N ARG A 131 23.38 18.53 -8.44
CA ARG A 131 22.81 19.70 -7.75
C ARG A 131 21.29 19.58 -7.56
N PHE A 132 20.58 19.01 -8.54
CA PHE A 132 19.13 18.82 -8.47
C PHE A 132 18.76 17.81 -7.39
N PHE A 133 19.40 16.64 -7.36
CA PHE A 133 19.08 15.58 -6.39
C PHE A 133 19.76 15.79 -5.03
N GLY A 134 20.89 16.45 -4.99
CA GLY A 134 21.60 16.81 -3.75
C GLY A 134 22.48 15.70 -3.16
N LYS A 135 23.31 16.10 -2.23
CA LYS A 135 24.32 15.24 -1.60
C LYS A 135 23.69 14.01 -0.89
N ASN A 136 22.60 14.21 -0.20
CA ASN A 136 21.96 13.12 0.58
C ASN A 136 21.62 11.92 -0.29
N LEU A 137 21.05 12.17 -1.50
CA LEU A 137 20.78 11.06 -2.42
C LEU A 137 22.07 10.38 -2.88
N MET A 138 23.11 11.16 -3.20
CA MET A 138 24.38 10.61 -3.70
C MET A 138 25.13 9.76 -2.66
N PHE A 139 25.05 10.13 -1.39
CA PHE A 139 25.65 9.34 -0.30
C PHE A 139 24.78 8.18 0.16
N ALA A 140 23.45 8.30 0.03
CA ALA A 140 22.52 7.22 0.34
C ALA A 140 22.47 6.14 -0.73
N ASP A 141 22.85 6.42 -1.99
CA ASP A 141 22.95 5.44 -3.07
C ASP A 141 24.26 4.68 -2.93
N THR A 142 24.22 3.61 -2.17
CA THR A 142 25.36 2.76 -1.82
C THR A 142 25.10 1.30 -2.24
N SER A 143 25.91 0.36 -1.82
CA SER A 143 25.82 -1.04 -2.19
C SER A 143 25.61 -1.96 -0.98
N ASP A 144 25.30 -3.22 -1.23
CA ASP A 144 25.17 -4.31 -0.26
C ASP A 144 26.45 -4.65 0.51
N THR A 145 27.54 -3.92 0.26
CA THR A 145 28.82 -4.06 0.97
C THR A 145 28.88 -3.26 2.29
N VAL A 146 27.80 -2.62 2.71
CA VAL A 146 27.71 -1.88 3.97
C VAL A 146 27.05 -2.76 5.04
N PRO A 147 27.85 -3.40 5.95
CA PRO A 147 27.33 -4.41 6.89
C PRO A 147 26.25 -3.88 7.83
N GLU A 148 26.30 -2.60 8.20
CA GLU A 148 25.36 -1.95 9.10
C GLU A 148 23.94 -1.88 8.53
N LEU A 149 23.82 -1.94 7.20
CA LEU A 149 22.55 -1.89 6.51
C LEU A 149 21.90 -3.27 6.34
N GLY A 150 22.64 -4.35 6.61
CA GLY A 150 22.17 -5.74 6.50
C GLY A 150 22.09 -6.22 5.05
N ASP A 151 21.44 -7.36 4.83
CA ASP A 151 21.33 -8.02 3.53
C ASP A 151 19.87 -8.36 3.20
N THR A 152 19.40 -7.87 2.05
CA THR A 152 18.04 -8.13 1.56
C THR A 152 17.89 -9.47 0.87
N MET A 153 18.96 -10.09 0.37
CA MET A 153 18.90 -11.37 -0.34
C MET A 153 18.83 -12.55 0.63
N THR A 154 19.54 -12.43 1.76
CA THR A 154 19.47 -13.40 2.88
C THR A 154 18.41 -13.03 3.90
N HIS A 155 17.82 -11.84 3.81
CA HIS A 155 16.86 -11.29 4.78
C HIS A 155 17.46 -11.23 6.19
N GLU A 156 18.60 -10.54 6.35
CA GLU A 156 19.31 -10.39 7.62
C GLU A 156 19.47 -8.92 8.02
N GLY A 157 19.64 -8.68 9.32
CA GLY A 157 19.86 -7.34 9.87
C GLY A 157 18.63 -6.44 9.78
N THR A 158 18.84 -5.17 9.43
CA THR A 158 17.77 -4.17 9.37
C THR A 158 16.70 -4.43 8.30
N PRO A 159 16.99 -5.07 7.14
CA PRO A 159 15.97 -5.56 6.22
C PRO A 159 15.00 -6.56 6.85
N LEU A 160 15.49 -7.56 7.59
CA LEU A 160 14.63 -8.52 8.28
C LEU A 160 13.71 -7.85 9.29
N THR A 161 14.24 -6.92 10.09
CA THR A 161 13.45 -6.17 11.07
C THR A 161 12.36 -5.35 10.38
N ALA A 162 12.67 -4.73 9.25
CA ALA A 162 11.69 -3.96 8.47
C ALA A 162 10.60 -4.84 7.85
N GLU A 163 10.95 -6.02 7.33
CA GLU A 163 9.98 -7.00 6.82
C GLU A 163 9.09 -7.56 7.93
N GLN A 164 9.63 -7.80 9.13
CA GLN A 164 8.87 -8.20 10.30
C GLN A 164 7.88 -7.12 10.74
N LYS A 165 8.31 -5.85 10.74
CA LYS A 165 7.43 -4.71 11.02
C LYS A 165 6.31 -4.60 9.97
N ALA A 166 6.63 -4.79 8.71
CA ALA A 166 5.62 -4.83 7.65
C ALA A 166 4.65 -6.01 7.84
N ALA A 167 5.14 -7.21 8.19
CA ALA A 167 4.30 -8.36 8.44
C ALA A 167 3.31 -8.13 9.59
N GLU A 168 3.78 -7.54 10.69
CA GLU A 168 2.93 -7.11 11.80
C GLU A 168 1.87 -6.09 11.35
N THR A 169 2.30 -5.03 10.65
CA THR A 169 1.43 -3.92 10.22
C THR A 169 0.32 -4.40 9.28
N TYR A 170 0.64 -5.32 8.36
CA TYR A 170 -0.28 -5.83 7.35
C TYR A 170 -0.97 -7.16 7.72
N HIS A 171 -0.78 -7.67 8.93
CA HIS A 171 -1.32 -8.96 9.40
C HIS A 171 -0.93 -10.15 8.51
N ALA A 172 0.28 -10.15 7.98
CA ALA A 172 0.86 -11.23 7.19
C ALA A 172 1.78 -12.12 8.04
N ASP A 173 2.01 -13.35 7.61
CA ASP A 173 2.99 -14.25 8.27
C ASP A 173 4.42 -13.89 7.86
N LYS A 174 4.60 -13.41 6.63
CA LYS A 174 5.88 -12.96 6.10
C LYS A 174 5.70 -11.94 4.97
N VAL A 175 6.64 -10.98 4.90
CA VAL A 175 6.72 -9.98 3.84
C VAL A 175 8.06 -10.13 3.10
N TYR A 176 8.05 -9.83 1.81
CA TYR A 176 9.22 -9.69 0.96
C TYR A 176 9.13 -8.35 0.25
N PHE A 177 10.08 -7.47 0.49
CA PHE A 177 10.15 -6.20 -0.21
C PHE A 177 10.73 -6.36 -1.62
N CYS A 178 10.16 -5.67 -2.59
CA CYS A 178 10.58 -5.71 -3.99
C CYS A 178 10.79 -4.29 -4.51
N THR A 179 11.94 -4.05 -5.10
CA THR A 179 12.33 -2.74 -5.64
C THR A 179 12.12 -2.61 -7.15
N ASN A 180 11.54 -3.64 -7.80
CA ASN A 180 11.29 -3.67 -9.23
C ASN A 180 9.79 -3.72 -9.58
N GLY A 181 8.96 -3.14 -8.72
CA GLY A 181 7.51 -3.05 -8.89
C GLY A 181 6.77 -4.37 -8.67
N THR A 182 5.44 -4.30 -8.61
CA THR A 182 4.60 -5.49 -8.53
C THR A 182 4.77 -6.42 -9.74
N THR A 183 5.35 -5.94 -10.84
CA THR A 183 5.78 -6.79 -11.95
C THR A 183 6.72 -7.90 -11.48
N SER A 184 7.74 -7.56 -10.68
CA SER A 184 8.66 -8.52 -10.08
C SER A 184 7.98 -9.36 -8.99
N ALA A 185 7.20 -8.73 -8.11
CA ALA A 185 6.46 -9.40 -7.05
C ALA A 185 5.53 -10.50 -7.60
N ASN A 186 4.77 -10.20 -8.64
CA ASN A 186 3.92 -11.15 -9.34
C ASN A 186 4.72 -12.30 -9.96
N SER A 187 5.88 -12.00 -10.55
CA SER A 187 6.75 -13.01 -11.15
C SER A 187 7.34 -13.96 -10.11
N ILE A 188 7.73 -13.43 -8.94
CA ILE A 188 8.20 -14.22 -7.81
C ILE A 188 7.09 -15.17 -7.33
N CYS A 189 5.88 -14.66 -7.07
CA CYS A 189 4.76 -15.46 -6.61
C CYS A 189 4.41 -16.59 -7.59
N ALA A 190 4.32 -16.27 -8.87
CA ALA A 190 4.01 -17.25 -9.90
C ALA A 190 5.08 -18.35 -10.00
N ASN A 191 6.37 -17.98 -10.02
CA ASN A 191 7.49 -18.92 -10.14
C ASN A 191 7.80 -19.69 -8.85
N ALA A 192 7.36 -19.21 -7.69
CA ALA A 192 7.43 -19.96 -6.44
C ALA A 192 6.39 -21.08 -6.36
N LEU A 193 5.29 -20.99 -7.09
CA LEU A 193 4.17 -21.89 -6.97
C LEU A 193 3.96 -22.79 -8.19
N LEU A 194 4.13 -22.25 -9.40
CA LEU A 194 3.74 -22.91 -10.63
C LEU A 194 4.91 -23.59 -11.33
N THR A 195 4.61 -24.76 -11.88
CA THR A 195 5.47 -25.51 -12.78
C THR A 195 4.69 -25.89 -14.04
N LYS A 196 5.41 -26.45 -15.02
CA LYS A 196 4.83 -26.92 -16.29
C LYS A 196 3.63 -27.86 -16.00
N ASP A 197 2.55 -27.64 -16.75
CA ASP A 197 1.31 -28.38 -16.67
C ASP A 197 0.47 -28.21 -15.39
N ASP A 198 0.88 -27.39 -14.44
CA ASP A 198 -0.01 -26.98 -13.36
C ASP A 198 -1.22 -26.21 -13.92
N LEU A 199 -2.38 -26.36 -13.28
CA LEU A 199 -3.54 -25.54 -13.60
C LEU A 199 -3.54 -24.25 -12.78
N VAL A 200 -3.82 -23.15 -13.44
CA VAL A 200 -4.02 -21.85 -12.81
C VAL A 200 -5.40 -21.30 -13.17
N LEU A 201 -6.19 -20.96 -12.15
CA LEU A 201 -7.43 -20.20 -12.33
C LEU A 201 -7.06 -18.73 -12.51
N PHE A 202 -7.39 -18.14 -13.65
CA PHE A 202 -6.77 -16.91 -14.08
C PHE A 202 -7.84 -15.87 -14.45
N ASP A 203 -7.94 -14.81 -13.65
CA ASP A 203 -8.75 -13.64 -14.00
C ASP A 203 -8.25 -13.03 -15.31
N ARG A 204 -9.17 -12.90 -16.28
CA ARG A 204 -8.80 -12.39 -17.60
C ARG A 204 -8.33 -10.94 -17.59
N ASN A 205 -8.68 -10.17 -16.58
CA ASN A 205 -8.23 -8.79 -16.38
C ASN A 205 -6.89 -8.65 -15.66
N ASN A 206 -6.09 -9.70 -15.57
CA ASN A 206 -4.78 -9.62 -14.91
C ASN A 206 -3.75 -8.77 -15.66
N HIS A 207 -2.76 -8.27 -14.92
CA HIS A 207 -1.66 -7.51 -15.47
C HIS A 207 -0.74 -8.38 -16.35
N LYS A 208 -0.11 -7.76 -17.37
CA LYS A 208 0.80 -8.44 -18.32
C LYS A 208 1.91 -9.27 -17.65
N SER A 209 2.39 -8.85 -16.47
CA SER A 209 3.42 -9.59 -15.74
C SER A 209 2.96 -11.00 -15.37
N LEU A 210 1.70 -11.18 -15.02
CA LEU A 210 1.11 -12.47 -14.65
C LEU A 210 0.91 -13.36 -15.88
N TYR A 211 0.48 -12.81 -17.02
CA TYR A 211 0.48 -13.57 -18.29
C TYR A 211 1.86 -14.11 -18.62
N ASN A 212 2.88 -13.27 -18.51
CA ASN A 212 4.25 -13.68 -18.80
C ASN A 212 4.78 -14.68 -17.75
N SER A 213 4.66 -14.37 -16.47
CA SER A 213 5.30 -15.14 -15.40
C SER A 213 4.55 -16.44 -15.08
N ALA A 214 3.21 -16.40 -15.02
CA ALA A 214 2.41 -17.56 -14.63
C ALA A 214 2.12 -18.51 -15.80
N LEU A 215 2.07 -18.02 -17.03
CA LEU A 215 1.71 -18.86 -18.19
C LEU A 215 2.93 -19.14 -19.08
N VAL A 216 3.60 -18.09 -19.57
CA VAL A 216 4.68 -18.26 -20.55
C VAL A 216 5.93 -18.84 -19.89
N MET A 217 6.37 -18.30 -18.74
CA MET A 217 7.63 -18.73 -18.11
C MET A 217 7.49 -20.07 -17.40
N THR A 218 6.37 -20.37 -16.79
CA THR A 218 6.17 -21.62 -16.04
C THR A 218 5.63 -22.75 -16.92
N GLY A 219 4.93 -22.44 -18.00
CA GLY A 219 4.20 -23.41 -18.81
C GLY A 219 2.93 -23.95 -18.15
N ALA A 220 2.38 -23.26 -17.14
CA ALA A 220 1.12 -23.60 -16.53
C ALA A 220 -0.05 -23.36 -17.50
N LYS A 221 -1.13 -24.13 -17.33
CA LYS A 221 -2.32 -24.11 -18.18
C LYS A 221 -3.41 -23.27 -17.53
N PRO A 222 -3.89 -22.20 -18.17
CA PRO A 222 -4.93 -21.37 -17.60
C PRO A 222 -6.33 -21.93 -17.78
N VAL A 223 -7.17 -21.76 -16.78
CA VAL A 223 -8.63 -21.73 -16.87
C VAL A 223 -9.04 -20.30 -16.59
N TYR A 224 -9.59 -19.63 -17.61
CA TYR A 224 -9.87 -18.20 -17.51
C TYR A 224 -11.22 -17.91 -16.87
N ILE A 225 -11.24 -16.98 -15.92
CA ILE A 225 -12.46 -16.33 -15.45
C ILE A 225 -12.74 -15.17 -16.42
N PRO A 226 -13.86 -15.16 -17.13
CA PRO A 226 -14.27 -14.03 -17.97
C PRO A 226 -14.49 -12.79 -17.10
N THR A 227 -13.96 -11.66 -17.54
CA THR A 227 -14.15 -10.36 -16.88
C THR A 227 -14.55 -9.35 -17.94
N ASP A 228 -15.77 -8.87 -17.84
CA ASP A 228 -16.39 -7.98 -18.82
C ASP A 228 -16.26 -6.50 -18.41
N ARG A 229 -16.59 -5.61 -19.32
CA ARG A 229 -16.80 -4.18 -19.08
C ARG A 229 -18.29 -3.90 -18.92
N ASN A 230 -18.60 -2.95 -18.03
CA ASN A 230 -19.95 -2.43 -17.95
C ASN A 230 -20.26 -1.48 -19.13
N ALA A 231 -21.48 -0.99 -19.18
CA ALA A 231 -21.92 -0.06 -20.23
C ALA A 231 -21.16 1.28 -20.25
N LEU A 232 -20.51 1.68 -19.15
CA LEU A 232 -19.64 2.86 -19.07
C LEU A 232 -18.18 2.58 -19.48
N GLY A 233 -17.87 1.34 -19.85
CA GLY A 233 -16.52 0.91 -20.20
C GLY A 233 -15.65 0.55 -18.99
N LEU A 234 -16.15 0.60 -17.75
CA LEU A 234 -15.43 0.20 -16.55
C LEU A 234 -15.30 -1.32 -16.52
N ILE A 235 -14.09 -1.81 -16.29
CA ILE A 235 -13.80 -3.25 -16.23
C ILE A 235 -14.01 -3.81 -14.84
N GLY A 236 -14.44 -5.08 -14.77
CA GLY A 236 -14.52 -5.82 -13.51
C GLY A 236 -15.79 -6.64 -13.33
N GLU A 237 -16.66 -6.73 -14.34
CA GLU A 237 -17.87 -7.54 -14.25
C GLU A 237 -17.53 -9.03 -14.37
N MET A 238 -17.47 -9.73 -13.24
CA MET A 238 -17.38 -11.19 -13.18
C MET A 238 -18.75 -11.79 -12.89
N ASP A 239 -19.24 -12.63 -13.79
CA ASP A 239 -20.52 -13.34 -13.58
C ASP A 239 -20.37 -14.31 -12.40
N PRO A 240 -21.14 -14.15 -11.31
CA PRO A 240 -21.08 -15.04 -10.15
C PRO A 240 -21.47 -16.49 -10.47
N ASN A 241 -22.25 -16.73 -11.53
CA ASN A 241 -22.60 -18.07 -11.99
C ASN A 241 -21.39 -18.81 -12.57
N PHE A 242 -20.47 -18.10 -13.22
CA PHE A 242 -19.22 -18.69 -13.71
C PHE A 242 -18.36 -19.21 -12.54
N LEU A 243 -18.40 -18.56 -11.38
CA LEU A 243 -17.62 -18.91 -10.19
C LEU A 243 -18.24 -20.05 -9.37
N SER A 244 -19.28 -20.72 -9.88
CA SER A 244 -19.78 -21.96 -9.29
C SER A 244 -18.78 -23.11 -9.51
N GLU A 245 -18.65 -24.01 -8.52
CA GLU A 245 -17.73 -25.16 -8.62
C GLU A 245 -18.04 -26.03 -9.84
N GLU A 246 -19.32 -26.28 -10.14
CA GLU A 246 -19.76 -27.06 -11.28
C GLU A 246 -19.30 -26.45 -12.61
N LYS A 247 -19.50 -25.14 -12.78
CA LYS A 247 -19.08 -24.44 -13.99
C LYS A 247 -17.55 -24.42 -14.13
N ILE A 248 -16.82 -24.14 -13.07
CA ILE A 248 -15.36 -24.16 -13.07
C ILE A 248 -14.83 -25.57 -13.44
N ARG A 249 -15.42 -26.64 -12.87
CA ARG A 249 -15.00 -28.02 -13.22
C ARG A 249 -15.29 -28.37 -14.68
N THR A 250 -16.39 -27.87 -15.22
CA THR A 250 -16.69 -27.99 -16.67
C THR A 250 -15.61 -27.29 -17.53
N GLU A 251 -15.12 -26.13 -17.10
CA GLU A 251 -14.05 -25.45 -17.84
C GLU A 251 -12.68 -26.14 -17.66
N ILE A 252 -12.41 -26.74 -16.49
CA ILE A 252 -11.20 -27.55 -16.27
C ILE A 252 -11.22 -28.79 -17.19
N ASP A 253 -12.36 -29.44 -17.33
CA ASP A 253 -12.49 -30.66 -18.16
C ASP A 253 -12.09 -30.42 -19.63
N LYS A 254 -12.28 -29.20 -20.14
CA LYS A 254 -11.84 -28.80 -21.47
C LYS A 254 -10.33 -28.66 -21.60
N VAL A 255 -9.60 -28.43 -20.49
CA VAL A 255 -8.16 -28.16 -20.46
C VAL A 255 -7.39 -29.42 -20.02
N ASP A 256 -7.89 -30.07 -18.96
CA ASP A 256 -7.27 -31.26 -18.35
C ASP A 256 -8.34 -32.10 -17.63
N PRO A 257 -8.96 -33.10 -18.30
CA PRO A 257 -10.05 -33.91 -17.73
C PRO A 257 -9.65 -34.68 -16.46
N GLU A 258 -8.39 -35.08 -16.32
CA GLU A 258 -7.94 -35.80 -15.14
C GLU A 258 -7.88 -34.85 -13.91
N LYS A 259 -7.43 -33.63 -14.10
CA LYS A 259 -7.40 -32.65 -13.03
C LYS A 259 -8.79 -32.15 -12.65
N ALA A 260 -9.77 -32.22 -13.55
CA ALA A 260 -11.16 -31.87 -13.22
C ALA A 260 -11.74 -32.72 -12.07
N LYS A 261 -11.22 -33.93 -11.85
CA LYS A 261 -11.63 -34.86 -10.77
C LYS A 261 -10.88 -34.60 -9.45
N ALA A 262 -9.81 -33.82 -9.47
CA ALA A 262 -9.00 -33.55 -8.28
C ALA A 262 -9.79 -32.71 -7.24
N LYS A 263 -9.52 -32.95 -5.95
CA LYS A 263 -10.12 -32.16 -4.87
C LYS A 263 -9.72 -30.69 -5.00
N ARG A 264 -8.45 -30.41 -5.31
CA ARG A 264 -7.87 -29.07 -5.56
C ARG A 264 -7.16 -29.09 -6.90
N PRO A 265 -7.90 -28.81 -8.00
CA PRO A 265 -7.31 -28.87 -9.33
C PRO A 265 -6.30 -27.76 -9.62
N PHE A 266 -6.46 -26.59 -8.96
CA PHE A 266 -5.60 -25.45 -9.19
C PHE A 266 -4.45 -25.38 -8.17
N ARG A 267 -3.23 -25.30 -8.68
CA ARG A 267 -2.08 -24.95 -7.83
C ARG A 267 -2.17 -23.51 -7.36
N LEU A 268 -2.67 -22.61 -8.21
CA LEU A 268 -2.81 -21.18 -7.95
C LEU A 268 -4.09 -20.64 -8.60
N ALA A 269 -4.83 -19.81 -7.90
CA ALA A 269 -5.75 -18.86 -8.50
C ALA A 269 -5.14 -17.46 -8.46
N ILE A 270 -5.34 -16.65 -9.50
CA ILE A 270 -4.83 -15.29 -9.60
C ILE A 270 -6.01 -14.35 -9.85
N ILE A 271 -6.30 -13.51 -8.88
CA ILE A 271 -7.42 -12.56 -8.88
C ILE A 271 -6.87 -11.15 -8.72
N GLN A 272 -7.28 -10.23 -9.58
CA GLN A 272 -7.02 -8.82 -9.38
C GLN A 272 -7.95 -8.28 -8.29
N SER A 273 -7.42 -7.86 -7.14
CA SER A 273 -8.26 -7.39 -6.00
C SER A 273 -8.99 -6.10 -6.35
N GLU A 274 -8.30 -5.17 -6.99
CA GLU A 274 -8.85 -3.90 -7.41
C GLU A 274 -8.56 -3.68 -8.89
N THR A 275 -9.59 -3.37 -9.68
CA THR A 275 -9.41 -3.01 -11.09
C THR A 275 -8.83 -1.60 -11.23
N TYR A 276 -8.21 -1.31 -12.37
CA TYR A 276 -7.77 0.04 -12.70
C TYR A 276 -8.86 1.09 -12.52
N ASP A 277 -10.10 0.72 -12.84
CA ASP A 277 -11.26 1.61 -12.80
C ASP A 277 -11.87 1.76 -11.39
N GLY A 278 -11.32 1.08 -10.37
CA GLY A 278 -11.73 1.22 -8.97
C GLY A 278 -12.87 0.30 -8.53
N LEU A 279 -13.04 -0.84 -9.20
CA LEU A 279 -13.90 -1.90 -8.67
C LEU A 279 -13.07 -2.81 -7.78
N PHE A 280 -13.46 -2.92 -6.51
CA PHE A 280 -12.77 -3.68 -5.48
C PHE A 280 -13.58 -4.92 -5.12
N TYR A 281 -13.01 -6.12 -5.34
CA TYR A 281 -13.68 -7.38 -4.98
C TYR A 281 -13.53 -7.69 -3.49
N ASP A 282 -14.59 -8.26 -2.91
CA ASP A 282 -14.54 -8.81 -1.55
C ASP A 282 -13.73 -10.12 -1.56
N ALA A 283 -12.61 -10.12 -0.83
CA ALA A 283 -11.72 -11.28 -0.79
C ALA A 283 -12.38 -12.50 -0.14
N LYS A 284 -13.21 -12.30 0.89
CA LYS A 284 -13.92 -13.41 1.54
C LYS A 284 -14.94 -14.04 0.57
N TRP A 285 -15.69 -13.20 -0.13
CA TRP A 285 -16.64 -13.70 -1.13
C TRP A 285 -15.93 -14.52 -2.22
N MET A 286 -14.78 -14.05 -2.72
CA MET A 286 -13.98 -14.79 -3.70
C MET A 286 -13.45 -16.10 -3.14
N ILE A 287 -12.91 -16.10 -1.93
CA ILE A 287 -12.38 -17.30 -1.27
C ILE A 287 -13.48 -18.32 -1.03
N ASP A 288 -14.67 -17.90 -0.60
CA ASP A 288 -15.83 -18.77 -0.40
C ASP A 288 -16.28 -19.48 -1.71
N LYS A 289 -16.12 -18.82 -2.86
CA LYS A 289 -16.44 -19.39 -4.17
C LYS A 289 -15.38 -20.36 -4.70
N ILE A 290 -14.11 -19.96 -4.68
CA ILE A 290 -13.06 -20.70 -5.38
C ILE A 290 -12.03 -21.36 -4.45
N GLY A 291 -11.95 -21.00 -3.18
CA GLY A 291 -10.86 -21.35 -2.28
C GLY A 291 -10.65 -22.86 -2.10
N LYS A 292 -11.73 -23.64 -2.06
CA LYS A 292 -11.63 -25.10 -1.93
C LYS A 292 -11.10 -25.82 -3.18
N LEU A 293 -11.05 -25.14 -4.31
CA LEU A 293 -10.49 -25.64 -5.55
C LEU A 293 -9.00 -25.31 -5.74
N CYS A 294 -8.42 -24.48 -4.89
CA CYS A 294 -7.09 -23.92 -5.03
C CYS A 294 -6.16 -24.30 -3.88
N ASP A 295 -4.88 -24.57 -4.14
CA ASP A 295 -3.85 -24.67 -3.11
C ASP A 295 -3.51 -23.29 -2.54
N TYR A 296 -3.36 -22.30 -3.45
CA TYR A 296 -3.11 -20.89 -3.12
C TYR A 296 -4.00 -19.96 -3.93
N ILE A 297 -4.24 -18.77 -3.38
CA ILE A 297 -4.81 -17.64 -4.11
C ILE A 297 -3.82 -16.47 -4.02
N LEU A 298 -3.45 -15.92 -5.16
CA LEU A 298 -2.74 -14.66 -5.30
C LEU A 298 -3.74 -13.55 -5.59
N PHE A 299 -3.85 -12.60 -4.70
CA PHE A 299 -4.56 -11.35 -4.91
C PHE A 299 -3.56 -10.30 -5.42
N ASP A 300 -3.67 -9.92 -6.70
CA ASP A 300 -2.94 -8.77 -7.24
C ASP A 300 -3.62 -7.48 -6.78
N CYS A 301 -3.09 -6.91 -5.71
CA CYS A 301 -3.57 -5.69 -5.06
C CYS A 301 -2.67 -4.49 -5.43
N ALA A 302 -2.21 -4.43 -6.69
CA ALA A 302 -1.28 -3.41 -7.12
C ALA A 302 -1.86 -1.98 -7.08
N TRP A 303 -3.18 -1.82 -7.12
CA TRP A 303 -3.87 -0.54 -6.97
C TRP A 303 -4.40 -0.30 -5.55
N GLY A 304 -4.58 -1.35 -4.78
CA GLY A 304 -5.02 -1.32 -3.38
C GLY A 304 -3.85 -1.36 -2.38
N GLY A 305 -4.08 -2.09 -1.29
CA GLY A 305 -3.17 -2.23 -0.15
C GLY A 305 -3.48 -1.27 0.99
N PHE A 306 -4.22 -0.20 0.71
CA PHE A 306 -4.72 0.75 1.70
C PHE A 306 -6.09 0.33 2.28
N GLU A 307 -6.86 -0.47 1.57
CA GLU A 307 -8.21 -0.91 1.96
C GLU A 307 -8.23 -1.52 3.35
N GLN A 308 -7.19 -2.24 3.73
CA GLN A 308 -7.02 -2.85 5.03
C GLN A 308 -7.11 -1.83 6.19
N PHE A 309 -6.74 -0.59 5.94
CA PHE A 309 -6.65 0.50 6.91
C PHE A 309 -7.82 1.48 6.85
N VAL A 310 -8.66 1.39 5.82
CA VAL A 310 -9.86 2.23 5.66
C VAL A 310 -11.05 1.53 6.29
N PRO A 311 -11.67 2.05 7.37
CA PRO A 311 -12.69 1.31 8.14
C PRO A 311 -13.83 0.75 7.30
N ILE A 312 -14.32 1.51 6.31
CA ILE A 312 -15.42 1.10 5.42
C ILE A 312 -15.01 0.02 4.41
N MET A 313 -13.70 -0.24 4.22
CA MET A 313 -13.16 -1.17 3.22
C MET A 313 -12.41 -2.34 3.84
N ASN A 314 -12.13 -2.34 5.13
CA ASN A 314 -11.19 -3.27 5.75
C ASN A 314 -11.57 -4.75 5.61
N HIS A 315 -12.86 -5.03 5.44
CA HIS A 315 -13.39 -6.38 5.19
C HIS A 315 -13.02 -6.93 3.81
N LEU A 316 -12.67 -6.06 2.85
CA LEU A 316 -12.28 -6.47 1.49
C LEU A 316 -10.90 -7.13 1.45
N SER A 317 -10.03 -6.82 2.42
CA SER A 317 -8.67 -7.33 2.43
C SER A 317 -8.59 -8.80 2.88
N PRO A 318 -7.94 -9.68 2.11
CA PRO A 318 -7.71 -11.05 2.55
C PRO A 318 -6.80 -11.14 3.78
N LEU A 319 -6.01 -10.10 4.04
CA LEU A 319 -5.08 -10.07 5.17
C LEU A 319 -5.78 -9.88 6.54
N ASN A 320 -7.01 -9.36 6.53
CA ASN A 320 -7.84 -9.22 7.74
C ASN A 320 -8.71 -10.45 8.04
N LEU A 321 -8.63 -11.49 7.21
CA LEU A 321 -9.40 -12.72 7.41
C LEU A 321 -8.63 -13.74 8.25
N ASP A 322 -9.37 -14.54 9.01
CA ASP A 322 -8.85 -15.73 9.70
C ASP A 322 -9.02 -16.96 8.80
N PHE A 323 -7.99 -17.81 8.76
CA PHE A 323 -7.94 -18.99 7.90
C PHE A 323 -7.81 -20.29 8.70
N ARG A 324 -8.45 -21.34 8.18
CA ARG A 324 -8.39 -22.70 8.72
C ARG A 324 -7.44 -23.55 7.87
N PRO A 325 -6.98 -24.70 8.38
CA PRO A 325 -6.06 -25.58 7.64
C PRO A 325 -6.56 -26.05 6.27
N GLU A 326 -7.88 -26.07 6.04
CA GLU A 326 -8.50 -26.42 4.77
C GLU A 326 -8.60 -25.24 3.78
N ASP A 327 -8.42 -24.01 4.22
CA ASP A 327 -8.47 -22.84 3.34
C ASP A 327 -7.19 -22.71 2.50
N PRO A 328 -7.19 -22.03 1.35
CA PRO A 328 -6.00 -21.86 0.52
C PRO A 328 -4.95 -20.99 1.21
N GLY A 329 -3.68 -21.20 0.91
CA GLY A 329 -2.65 -20.21 1.24
C GLY A 329 -2.90 -18.90 0.50
N ILE A 330 -2.63 -17.77 1.13
CA ILE A 330 -2.88 -16.44 0.58
C ILE A 330 -1.56 -15.74 0.27
N LEU A 331 -1.46 -15.20 -0.93
CA LEU A 331 -0.45 -14.24 -1.36
C LEU A 331 -1.13 -12.94 -1.78
N VAL A 332 -0.54 -11.82 -1.39
CA VAL A 332 -0.98 -10.49 -1.83
C VAL A 332 0.22 -9.75 -2.37
N THR A 333 0.10 -9.15 -3.55
CA THR A 333 1.12 -8.26 -4.11
C THR A 333 0.61 -6.84 -4.15
N GLN A 334 1.43 -5.89 -3.70
CA GLN A 334 1.06 -4.48 -3.58
C GLN A 334 2.12 -3.58 -4.22
N SER A 335 1.68 -2.56 -4.97
CA SER A 335 2.54 -1.45 -5.42
C SER A 335 2.43 -0.31 -4.42
N LEU A 336 3.38 -0.23 -3.49
CA LEU A 336 3.36 0.82 -2.47
C LEU A 336 3.53 2.23 -3.07
N HIS A 337 4.08 2.32 -4.29
CA HIS A 337 4.27 3.57 -5.02
C HIS A 337 3.00 4.13 -5.70
N LYS A 338 1.88 3.41 -5.70
CA LYS A 338 0.63 3.86 -6.35
C LYS A 338 -0.27 4.62 -5.38
N GLN A 339 -0.71 3.96 -4.32
CA GLN A 339 -1.69 4.49 -3.38
C GLN A 339 -1.14 4.66 -1.94
N GLN A 340 0.11 4.29 -1.72
CA GLN A 340 0.79 4.38 -0.43
C GLN A 340 2.07 5.22 -0.55
N ALA A 341 2.96 5.19 0.45
CA ALA A 341 4.08 6.12 0.56
C ALA A 341 5.39 5.65 -0.11
N GLY A 342 5.39 4.55 -0.83
CA GLY A 342 6.60 4.05 -1.50
C GLY A 342 7.03 4.94 -2.67
N MET A 343 8.33 5.09 -2.87
CA MET A 343 8.88 5.70 -4.08
C MET A 343 8.59 4.84 -5.32
N GLY A 344 8.70 5.40 -6.53
CA GLY A 344 8.49 4.69 -7.78
C GLY A 344 9.22 3.34 -7.81
N GLN A 345 8.53 2.26 -8.20
CA GLN A 345 8.92 0.84 -8.17
C GLN A 345 8.84 0.15 -6.78
N ALA A 346 8.60 0.86 -5.68
CA ALA A 346 8.40 0.23 -4.38
C ALA A 346 7.19 -0.70 -4.39
N SER A 347 7.39 -1.96 -4.03
CA SER A 347 6.35 -2.99 -3.96
C SER A 347 6.65 -4.03 -2.90
N GLN A 348 5.67 -4.85 -2.57
CA GLN A 348 5.84 -5.93 -1.59
C GLN A 348 5.00 -7.15 -1.92
N ILE A 349 5.43 -8.30 -1.40
CA ILE A 349 4.68 -9.55 -1.37
C ILE A 349 4.35 -9.83 0.09
N LEU A 350 3.08 -10.06 0.38
CA LEU A 350 2.60 -10.45 1.70
C LEU A 350 2.10 -11.90 1.63
N LYS A 351 2.66 -12.74 2.47
CA LYS A 351 2.39 -14.16 2.53
C LYS A 351 1.63 -14.46 3.81
N LYS A 352 0.43 -15.06 3.70
CA LYS A 352 -0.41 -15.46 4.83
C LYS A 352 -0.84 -16.91 4.62
N ASP A 353 -0.03 -17.83 5.12
CA ASP A 353 -0.19 -19.26 4.88
C ASP A 353 0.28 -20.17 6.05
N ALA A 354 0.49 -19.59 7.23
CA ALA A 354 0.87 -20.36 8.43
C ALA A 354 -0.15 -21.46 8.75
N HIS A 355 -1.44 -21.25 8.44
CA HIS A 355 -2.52 -22.20 8.66
C HIS A 355 -2.40 -23.50 7.85
N ILE A 356 -1.60 -23.50 6.77
CA ILE A 356 -1.32 -24.70 5.95
C ILE A 356 0.10 -25.26 6.15
N LYS A 357 0.87 -24.70 7.08
CA LYS A 357 2.23 -25.16 7.38
C LYS A 357 2.26 -26.67 7.69
N GLY A 358 3.21 -27.37 7.08
CA GLY A 358 3.33 -28.82 7.21
C GLY A 358 2.50 -29.64 6.20
N GLN A 359 1.59 -29.03 5.46
CA GLN A 359 0.87 -29.70 4.38
C GLN A 359 1.73 -29.75 3.11
N LYS A 360 1.51 -30.78 2.25
CA LYS A 360 2.27 -30.93 0.97
C LYS A 360 2.18 -29.73 0.03
N ARG A 361 1.09 -28.96 0.13
CA ARG A 361 0.86 -27.76 -0.68
C ARG A 361 1.60 -26.52 -0.17
N TYR A 362 2.08 -26.55 1.07
CA TYR A 362 2.80 -25.42 1.67
C TYR A 362 4.12 -25.15 0.99
N VAL A 363 4.40 -23.89 0.70
CA VAL A 363 5.69 -23.43 0.15
C VAL A 363 6.46 -22.71 1.25
N ASP A 364 7.55 -23.30 1.70
CA ASP A 364 8.38 -22.74 2.74
C ASP A 364 9.21 -21.53 2.27
N HIS A 365 9.84 -20.87 3.23
CA HIS A 365 10.65 -19.69 2.93
C HIS A 365 11.81 -20.00 1.98
N LYS A 366 12.51 -21.12 2.16
CA LYS A 366 13.67 -21.47 1.35
C LYS A 366 13.28 -21.62 -0.13
N HIS A 367 12.18 -22.31 -0.41
CA HIS A 367 11.65 -22.46 -1.75
C HIS A 367 11.18 -21.11 -2.33
N PHE A 368 10.46 -20.31 -1.52
CA PHE A 368 9.97 -19.01 -1.96
C PHE A 368 11.13 -18.04 -2.25
N ASN A 369 12.16 -18.03 -1.39
CA ASN A 369 13.34 -17.18 -1.57
C ASN A 369 14.16 -17.56 -2.82
N HIS A 370 14.18 -18.83 -3.22
CA HIS A 370 14.78 -19.21 -4.50
C HIS A 370 14.08 -18.55 -5.70
N ALA A 371 12.75 -18.40 -5.64
CA ALA A 371 12.03 -17.67 -6.68
C ALA A 371 12.28 -16.15 -6.56
N TYR A 372 12.34 -15.62 -5.33
CA TYR A 372 12.66 -14.22 -5.05
C TYR A 372 13.99 -13.82 -5.69
N LEU A 373 15.05 -14.59 -5.45
CA LEU A 373 16.39 -14.34 -5.98
C LEU A 373 16.50 -14.35 -7.52
N LYS A 374 15.52 -14.91 -8.23
CA LYS A 374 15.50 -14.88 -9.71
C LYS A 374 15.07 -13.53 -10.27
N PHE A 375 14.33 -12.73 -9.50
CA PHE A 375 13.65 -11.53 -9.99
C PHE A 375 14.01 -10.25 -9.24
N VAL A 376 14.85 -10.35 -8.21
CA VAL A 376 15.39 -9.18 -7.51
C VAL A 376 16.83 -8.93 -7.95
N THR A 377 17.22 -7.65 -7.94
CA THR A 377 18.60 -7.26 -8.19
C THR A 377 19.42 -7.34 -6.90
N SER A 378 20.70 -7.75 -6.99
CA SER A 378 21.65 -7.62 -5.90
C SER A 378 22.07 -6.16 -5.65
N SER A 379 21.87 -5.28 -6.63
CA SER A 379 22.23 -3.85 -6.58
C SER A 379 20.97 -2.99 -6.54
N TYR A 380 20.18 -3.13 -5.50
CA TYR A 380 18.95 -2.36 -5.34
C TYR A 380 19.25 -0.93 -4.87
N SER A 381 18.35 0.01 -5.20
CA SER A 381 18.44 1.39 -4.72
C SER A 381 18.10 1.48 -3.23
N TYR A 382 19.06 1.87 -2.40
CA TYR A 382 18.88 2.03 -0.96
C TYR A 382 17.86 3.11 -0.59
N PRO A 383 17.83 4.29 -1.26
CA PRO A 383 16.76 5.27 -1.04
C PRO A 383 15.36 4.72 -1.31
N LEU A 384 15.23 3.93 -2.39
CA LEU A 384 13.97 3.25 -2.71
C LEU A 384 13.60 2.22 -1.62
N TYR A 385 14.56 1.41 -1.18
CA TYR A 385 14.34 0.42 -0.12
C TYR A 385 13.96 1.08 1.21
N ALA A 386 14.61 2.19 1.58
CA ALA A 386 14.23 2.99 2.73
C ALA A 386 12.77 3.45 2.67
N SER A 387 12.26 3.81 1.49
CA SER A 387 10.84 4.18 1.34
C SER A 387 9.87 3.03 1.61
N LEU A 388 10.26 1.78 1.34
CA LEU A 388 9.48 0.58 1.70
C LEU A 388 9.39 0.42 3.22
N THR A 389 10.53 0.60 3.90
CA THR A 389 10.58 0.50 5.36
C THR A 389 9.75 1.60 6.03
N VAL A 390 9.87 2.84 5.55
CA VAL A 390 9.08 4.00 6.02
C VAL A 390 7.58 3.77 5.83
N ASN A 391 7.17 3.21 4.69
CA ASN A 391 5.77 2.95 4.41
C ASN A 391 5.12 2.07 5.49
N SER A 392 5.81 1.04 5.98
CA SER A 392 5.28 0.15 7.02
C SER A 392 5.01 0.88 8.36
N TYR A 393 5.81 1.90 8.66
CA TYR A 393 5.60 2.74 9.84
C TYR A 393 4.47 3.74 9.64
N LEU A 394 4.40 4.39 8.48
CA LEU A 394 3.32 5.33 8.15
C LEU A 394 1.95 4.66 8.12
N THR A 395 1.89 3.40 7.69
CA THR A 395 0.63 2.62 7.64
C THR A 395 0.26 1.99 8.97
N SER A 396 1.10 2.08 10.00
CA SER A 396 0.82 1.52 11.33
C SER A 396 0.07 2.52 12.24
N GLY A 397 -0.69 1.98 13.20
CA GLY A 397 -1.25 2.74 14.32
C GLY A 397 -2.47 3.62 14.00
N GLU A 398 -2.89 4.38 15.02
CA GLU A 398 -4.11 5.19 14.95
C GLU A 398 -3.98 6.43 14.05
N GLY A 399 -2.77 6.96 13.88
CA GLY A 399 -2.50 8.09 12.98
C GLY A 399 -2.86 7.78 11.53
N ASN A 400 -2.54 6.57 11.08
CA ASN A 400 -2.87 6.09 9.74
C ASN A 400 -4.40 5.98 9.51
N LYS A 401 -5.14 5.42 10.48
CA LYS A 401 -6.61 5.31 10.39
C LYS A 401 -7.26 6.69 10.27
N LYS A 402 -6.78 7.66 11.05
CA LYS A 402 -7.26 9.06 10.98
C LYS A 402 -6.95 9.70 9.65
N TRP A 403 -5.75 9.45 9.11
CA TRP A 403 -5.36 9.93 7.79
C TRP A 403 -6.33 9.43 6.70
N TRP A 404 -6.61 8.12 6.66
CA TRP A 404 -7.52 7.55 5.66
C TRP A 404 -8.96 8.03 5.83
N ASP A 405 -9.46 8.17 7.06
CA ASP A 405 -10.79 8.75 7.32
C ASP A 405 -10.88 10.19 6.82
N GLN A 406 -9.86 11.01 7.05
CA GLN A 406 -9.81 12.38 6.55
C GLN A 406 -9.82 12.45 5.02
N ILE A 407 -9.01 11.62 4.36
CA ILE A 407 -8.95 11.56 2.90
C ILE A 407 -10.28 11.09 2.31
N LEU A 408 -10.90 10.08 2.90
CA LEU A 408 -12.23 9.60 2.50
C LEU A 408 -13.28 10.72 2.60
N ARG A 409 -13.34 11.44 3.72
CA ARG A 409 -14.27 12.55 3.93
C ARG A 409 -14.01 13.70 2.96
N LEU A 410 -12.76 14.04 2.71
CA LEU A 410 -12.38 15.05 1.72
C LEU A 410 -12.86 14.65 0.31
N GLY A 411 -12.68 13.39 -0.07
CA GLY A 411 -13.16 12.85 -1.35
C GLY A 411 -14.68 12.88 -1.48
N ILE A 412 -15.42 12.66 -0.38
CA ILE A 412 -16.89 12.80 -0.35
C ILE A 412 -17.30 14.27 -0.56
N GLU A 413 -16.70 15.19 0.17
CA GLU A 413 -17.01 16.61 0.05
C GLU A 413 -16.64 17.17 -1.34
N TRP A 414 -15.56 16.67 -1.93
CA TRP A 414 -15.19 17.01 -3.31
C TRP A 414 -16.28 16.60 -4.30
N ARG A 415 -16.80 15.36 -4.19
CA ARG A 415 -17.89 14.86 -5.06
C ARG A 415 -19.16 15.70 -4.89
N LYS A 416 -19.53 16.05 -3.65
CA LYS A 416 -20.67 16.95 -3.38
C LYS A 416 -20.44 18.34 -3.99
N GLY A 417 -19.21 18.84 -3.89
CA GLY A 417 -18.79 20.10 -4.50
C GLY A 417 -18.94 20.09 -6.02
N LEU A 418 -18.53 18.98 -6.66
CA LEU A 418 -18.65 18.81 -8.11
C LEU A 418 -20.13 18.79 -8.53
N ILE A 419 -20.99 18.05 -7.83
CA ILE A 419 -22.45 18.00 -8.11
C ILE A 419 -23.05 19.41 -8.04
N ARG A 420 -22.71 20.19 -7.02
CA ARG A 420 -23.26 21.55 -6.82
C ARG A 420 -22.75 22.58 -7.81
N LYS A 421 -21.48 22.48 -8.22
CA LYS A 421 -20.79 23.54 -8.99
C LYS A 421 -20.69 23.27 -10.47
N SER A 422 -20.69 22.01 -10.92
CA SER A 422 -20.52 21.66 -12.31
C SER A 422 -21.85 21.29 -12.97
N LYS A 423 -22.10 21.91 -14.15
CA LYS A 423 -23.19 21.54 -15.03
C LYS A 423 -22.82 20.46 -16.04
N LEU A 424 -21.51 20.26 -16.27
CA LEU A 424 -20.98 19.41 -17.31
C LEU A 424 -20.48 18.06 -16.77
N PHE A 425 -19.77 18.08 -15.66
CA PHE A 425 -19.16 16.90 -15.05
C PHE A 425 -19.94 16.45 -13.82
N LYS A 426 -20.12 15.15 -13.67
CA LYS A 426 -20.77 14.53 -12.51
C LYS A 426 -19.89 13.41 -11.97
N PRO A 427 -19.76 13.24 -10.65
CA PRO A 427 -19.12 12.05 -10.11
C PRO A 427 -20.02 10.83 -10.36
N LEU A 428 -19.41 9.67 -10.53
CA LEU A 428 -20.13 8.39 -10.56
C LEU A 428 -20.48 7.99 -9.12
N VAL A 429 -21.71 8.25 -8.73
CA VAL A 429 -22.22 8.02 -7.36
C VAL A 429 -23.71 7.68 -7.42
N ILE A 430 -24.23 7.20 -6.29
CA ILE A 430 -25.67 6.95 -6.10
C ILE A 430 -26.51 8.22 -6.27
N ASP A 431 -27.78 8.04 -6.51
CA ASP A 431 -28.75 9.14 -6.54
C ASP A 431 -28.84 9.85 -5.18
N ASN A 432 -29.06 11.16 -5.20
CA ASN A 432 -29.17 12.02 -4.02
C ASN A 432 -27.93 12.05 -3.11
N PHE A 433 -26.75 11.70 -3.63
CA PHE A 433 -25.49 11.65 -2.88
C PHE A 433 -25.19 12.95 -2.13
N GLU A 434 -25.50 14.11 -2.72
CA GLU A 434 -25.28 15.43 -2.13
C GLU A 434 -26.11 15.71 -0.87
N ASN A 435 -27.25 15.04 -0.73
CA ASN A 435 -28.19 15.23 0.40
C ASN A 435 -27.90 14.28 1.57
N ILE A 436 -27.07 13.27 1.39
CA ILE A 436 -26.67 12.35 2.46
C ILE A 436 -25.52 12.98 3.24
N SER A 437 -25.53 12.86 4.56
CA SER A 437 -24.45 13.43 5.39
C SER A 437 -23.10 12.82 5.05
N THR A 438 -22.01 13.58 5.20
CA THR A 438 -20.64 13.08 4.97
C THR A 438 -20.30 11.96 5.93
N ASP A 439 -20.77 12.04 7.16
CA ASP A 439 -20.58 10.98 8.16
C ASP A 439 -21.25 9.67 7.74
N GLU A 440 -22.49 9.71 7.32
CA GLU A 440 -23.22 8.54 6.81
C GLU A 440 -22.53 7.92 5.59
N LEU A 441 -22.07 8.76 4.65
CA LEU A 441 -21.34 8.29 3.46
C LEU A 441 -19.94 7.73 3.77
N ALA A 442 -19.32 8.16 4.87
CA ALA A 442 -17.99 7.70 5.28
C ALA A 442 -18.04 6.44 6.14
N THR A 443 -19.17 6.14 6.78
CA THR A 443 -19.28 5.05 7.76
C THR A 443 -20.16 3.89 7.30
N ASN A 444 -20.94 4.05 6.22
CA ASN A 444 -21.91 3.06 5.76
C ASN A 444 -21.59 2.58 4.34
N GLU A 445 -21.11 1.35 4.24
CA GLU A 445 -20.68 0.72 2.98
C GLU A 445 -21.81 0.50 1.97
N LYS A 446 -23.08 0.47 2.40
CA LYS A 446 -24.24 0.27 1.50
C LYS A 446 -24.27 1.25 0.33
N TYR A 447 -23.67 2.42 0.47
CA TYR A 447 -23.62 3.44 -0.58
C TYR A 447 -22.51 3.19 -1.62
N ARG A 448 -21.72 2.14 -1.43
CA ARG A 448 -20.59 1.76 -2.29
C ARG A 448 -20.71 0.35 -2.83
N ASN A 449 -21.48 -0.50 -2.13
CA ASN A 449 -21.68 -1.89 -2.53
C ASN A 449 -22.42 -1.95 -3.86
N LEU A 450 -21.98 -2.88 -4.70
CA LEU A 450 -22.55 -3.10 -6.01
C LEU A 450 -23.49 -4.29 -5.96
N ASP A 451 -24.62 -4.14 -6.62
CA ASP A 451 -25.54 -5.25 -6.92
C ASP A 451 -26.32 -4.97 -8.21
N SER A 452 -26.77 -6.02 -8.85
CA SER A 452 -27.47 -5.93 -10.13
C SER A 452 -28.83 -5.21 -10.10
N THR A 453 -29.36 -4.89 -8.91
CA THR A 453 -30.62 -4.17 -8.74
C THR A 453 -30.43 -2.66 -8.71
N ASN A 454 -29.19 -2.19 -8.58
CA ASN A 454 -28.85 -0.78 -8.49
C ASN A 454 -28.01 -0.33 -9.69
N LEU A 455 -28.59 0.43 -10.59
CA LEU A 455 -28.03 0.72 -11.92
C LEU A 455 -27.06 1.90 -11.98
N TRP A 456 -26.82 2.64 -10.88
CA TRP A 456 -25.96 3.83 -10.91
C TRP A 456 -24.52 3.56 -11.33
N HIS A 457 -24.03 2.33 -11.10
CA HIS A 457 -22.67 1.91 -11.40
C HIS A 457 -22.49 1.23 -12.77
N GLY A 458 -23.58 0.92 -13.47
CA GLY A 458 -23.58 0.34 -14.81
C GLY A 458 -23.24 -1.15 -14.91
N PHE A 459 -22.96 -1.87 -13.82
CA PHE A 459 -22.72 -3.32 -13.82
C PHE A 459 -24.04 -4.09 -13.69
N SER A 460 -24.22 -5.14 -14.50
CA SER A 460 -25.47 -5.86 -14.61
C SER A 460 -25.48 -7.29 -14.03
N LYS A 461 -24.29 -7.91 -13.92
CA LYS A 461 -24.15 -9.32 -13.51
C LYS A 461 -23.49 -9.48 -12.13
N ILE A 462 -23.19 -8.41 -11.42
CA ILE A 462 -22.52 -8.48 -10.14
C ILE A 462 -23.48 -8.93 -9.04
N ALA A 463 -23.03 -9.83 -8.15
CA ALA A 463 -23.83 -10.26 -7.02
C ALA A 463 -23.66 -9.30 -5.82
N SER A 464 -24.68 -9.22 -4.97
CA SER A 464 -24.58 -8.48 -3.72
C SER A 464 -23.43 -9.02 -2.86
N GLY A 465 -22.60 -8.11 -2.31
CA GLY A 465 -21.43 -8.43 -1.51
C GLY A 465 -20.22 -8.95 -2.29
N GLN A 466 -20.29 -9.01 -3.63
CA GLN A 466 -19.16 -9.43 -4.46
C GLN A 466 -18.09 -8.35 -4.59
N ALA A 467 -18.50 -7.10 -4.68
CA ALA A 467 -17.57 -5.97 -4.85
C ALA A 467 -18.19 -4.63 -4.43
N MET A 468 -17.33 -3.64 -4.27
CA MET A 468 -17.71 -2.24 -4.09
C MET A 468 -16.88 -1.33 -4.98
N ILE A 469 -17.36 -0.10 -5.20
CA ILE A 469 -16.55 0.95 -5.84
C ILE A 469 -15.63 1.57 -4.79
N ASP A 470 -14.34 1.69 -5.15
CA ASP A 470 -13.34 2.37 -4.34
C ASP A 470 -13.76 3.83 -4.04
N PRO A 471 -13.97 4.18 -2.75
CA PRO A 471 -14.37 5.51 -2.37
C PRO A 471 -13.25 6.56 -2.54
N LEU A 472 -12.00 6.14 -2.69
CA LEU A 472 -10.85 7.04 -2.83
C LEU A 472 -10.56 7.39 -4.30
N LYS A 473 -10.89 6.49 -5.24
CA LYS A 473 -10.86 6.81 -6.68
C LYS A 473 -12.07 7.65 -7.08
N ILE A 474 -11.80 8.78 -7.70
CA ILE A 474 -12.85 9.71 -8.13
C ILE A 474 -13.12 9.50 -9.61
N THR A 475 -14.13 8.67 -9.90
CA THR A 475 -14.63 8.48 -11.26
C THR A 475 -15.58 9.62 -11.63
N VAL A 476 -15.30 10.27 -12.75
CA VAL A 476 -16.09 11.39 -13.27
C VAL A 476 -16.73 10.98 -14.58
N VAL A 477 -18.03 11.19 -14.68
CA VAL A 477 -18.80 10.97 -15.91
C VAL A 477 -18.60 12.20 -16.79
N THR A 478 -18.20 11.97 -18.04
CA THR A 478 -17.96 13.04 -19.02
C THR A 478 -19.26 13.69 -19.53
N PRO A 479 -19.20 14.93 -20.04
CA PRO A 479 -20.41 15.63 -20.48
C PRO A 479 -21.22 14.87 -21.55
N GLY A 480 -22.53 14.87 -21.40
CA GLY A 480 -23.47 14.24 -22.34
C GLY A 480 -23.68 12.74 -22.12
N ILE A 481 -22.97 12.11 -21.19
CA ILE A 481 -23.19 10.72 -20.80
C ILE A 481 -24.38 10.62 -19.84
N ASP A 482 -25.39 9.83 -20.19
CA ASP A 482 -26.48 9.46 -19.28
C ASP A 482 -26.28 8.04 -18.79
N VAL A 483 -25.89 7.91 -17.52
CA VAL A 483 -25.60 6.63 -16.88
C VAL A 483 -26.82 5.72 -16.81
N LYS A 484 -28.04 6.30 -16.76
CA LYS A 484 -29.28 5.55 -16.56
C LYS A 484 -29.82 4.92 -17.85
N ASN A 485 -29.52 5.51 -19.00
CA ASN A 485 -30.14 5.11 -20.26
C ASN A 485 -29.26 4.28 -21.20
N ALA A 486 -28.01 4.03 -20.85
CA ALA A 486 -27.04 3.19 -21.59
C ALA A 486 -26.86 3.58 -23.09
N LYS A 487 -27.24 4.80 -23.48
CA LYS A 487 -27.07 5.33 -24.83
C LYS A 487 -25.91 6.32 -24.90
N TYR A 488 -24.73 5.86 -24.53
CA TYR A 488 -23.54 6.72 -24.40
C TYR A 488 -22.92 7.06 -25.74
N GLU A 489 -23.11 6.21 -26.73
CA GLU A 489 -22.40 6.29 -28.01
C GLU A 489 -22.83 7.47 -28.86
N GLU A 490 -24.06 8.00 -28.64
CA GLU A 490 -24.64 9.02 -29.50
C GLU A 490 -24.49 10.47 -28.98
N THR A 491 -24.22 10.68 -27.68
CA THR A 491 -24.40 12.01 -27.10
C THR A 491 -23.26 12.48 -26.18
N GLY A 492 -22.29 11.63 -25.82
CA GLY A 492 -21.25 11.95 -24.84
C GLY A 492 -19.93 12.43 -25.47
N ILE A 493 -19.16 13.21 -24.70
CA ILE A 493 -17.77 13.52 -25.04
C ILE A 493 -16.89 12.37 -24.58
N PRO A 494 -16.10 11.73 -25.47
CA PRO A 494 -15.22 10.64 -25.08
C PRO A 494 -14.20 11.03 -24.02
N GLY A 495 -13.96 10.15 -23.04
CA GLY A 495 -12.97 10.37 -21.97
C GLY A 495 -11.58 10.76 -22.45
N PRO A 496 -11.02 10.15 -23.53
CA PRO A 496 -9.74 10.55 -24.08
C PRO A 496 -9.67 12.02 -24.51
N VAL A 497 -10.73 12.56 -25.09
CA VAL A 497 -10.81 13.98 -25.48
C VAL A 497 -10.76 14.91 -24.26
N VAL A 498 -11.47 14.54 -23.20
CA VAL A 498 -11.42 15.27 -21.93
C VAL A 498 -10.02 15.20 -21.30
N ALA A 499 -9.41 14.01 -21.30
CA ALA A 499 -8.07 13.80 -20.78
C ALA A 499 -7.02 14.64 -21.53
N GLU A 500 -7.09 14.70 -22.84
CA GLU A 500 -6.19 15.51 -23.68
C GLU A 500 -6.31 17.00 -23.34
N PHE A 501 -7.54 17.51 -23.22
CA PHE A 501 -7.80 18.88 -22.78
C PHE A 501 -7.24 19.18 -21.36
N LEU A 502 -7.38 18.25 -20.43
CA LEU A 502 -6.86 18.39 -19.06
C LEU A 502 -5.32 18.42 -19.06
N MET A 503 -4.68 17.56 -19.87
CA MET A 503 -3.21 17.56 -20.02
C MET A 503 -2.67 18.88 -20.57
N GLU A 504 -3.35 19.52 -21.53
CA GLU A 504 -2.99 20.87 -21.98
C GLU A 504 -2.98 21.91 -20.86
N LYS A 505 -3.84 21.72 -19.86
CA LYS A 505 -3.91 22.56 -18.65
C LYS A 505 -2.98 22.09 -17.52
N ARG A 506 -2.09 21.10 -17.79
CA ARG A 506 -1.17 20.48 -16.83
C ARG A 506 -1.91 19.84 -15.62
N ILE A 507 -3.11 19.36 -15.84
CA ILE A 507 -3.85 18.52 -14.88
C ILE A 507 -3.61 17.08 -15.33
N ILE A 508 -2.78 16.37 -14.59
CA ILE A 508 -2.31 15.02 -14.91
C ILE A 508 -3.03 14.00 -14.00
#